data_a8629ae7831177c27f4e9d3a764854d8
#
_entry.id   a8629ae7831177c27f4e9d3a764854d8
#
_cell.length_a   1.000
_cell.length_b   1.000
_cell.length_c   1.000
_cell.angle_alpha   90.00
_cell.angle_beta   90.00
_cell.angle_gamma   90.00
#
_symmetry.space_group_name_H-M   'P 1'
#
loop_
_entity.id
_entity.type
_entity.pdbx_description
1 polymer ?
#
loop_
_entity_poly.entity_id
_entity_poly.type
_entity_poly.pdbx_seq_one_letter_code
_entity_poly.pdbx_strand_id
1 'polypeptide(L)'
;VQGGYTVKGERGSRNTANEDALRELARIGFIQDLEIVPGQQVSFRFRDLNTRAWLRDVGSALELYAYKACVDSAIFHDIISSAVVRWDEVLGHGSVSNEIDVMAARGVIPLFLSCKACDIKTEALNELAILRDRFGGKGAKAAIVTTEVCNAAARHRAAQLGIAVIDLEELKTGQIVH
;
A
#
# COMPACT_ATOMS: atom_id res chain seq x y z
N VAL A 1 -27.10 -1.15 3.82
CA VAL A 1 -26.82 -2.20 4.82
C VAL A 1 -26.34 -1.51 6.07
N GLN A 2 -27.15 -1.55 7.14
CA GLN A 2 -26.81 -1.01 8.46
C GLN A 2 -25.73 -1.88 9.09
N GLY A 3 -24.54 -1.36 9.20
CA GLY A 3 -23.46 -1.91 9.99
C GLY A 3 -22.75 -0.75 10.66
N GLY A 4 -23.28 -0.28 11.78
CA GLY A 4 -22.59 0.67 12.64
C GLY A 4 -21.42 -0.03 13.33
N TYR A 5 -20.24 0.55 13.24
CA TYR A 5 -19.09 0.13 14.04
C TYR A 5 -18.91 1.12 15.19
N THR A 6 -18.92 0.58 16.40
CA THR A 6 -18.56 1.34 17.58
C THR A 6 -17.12 0.98 17.92
N VAL A 7 -16.20 1.91 17.80
CA VAL A 7 -14.83 1.76 18.29
C VAL A 7 -14.82 2.28 19.73
N LYS A 8 -14.70 1.38 20.72
CA LYS A 8 -14.45 1.79 22.10
C LYS A 8 -12.96 2.14 22.23
N GLY A 9 -12.66 3.42 22.33
CA GLY A 9 -11.33 3.88 22.69
C GLY A 9 -11.01 3.58 24.15
N GLU A 10 -9.74 3.27 24.45
CA GLU A 10 -9.27 3.19 25.83
C GLU A 10 -9.43 4.54 26.55
N ARG A 11 -9.91 4.48 27.80
CA ARG A 11 -10.09 5.67 28.63
C ARG A 11 -8.74 6.38 28.82
N GLY A 12 -8.61 7.60 28.31
CA GLY A 12 -7.56 8.52 28.69
C GLY A 12 -6.68 9.10 27.58
N SER A 13 -6.74 8.61 26.35
CA SER A 13 -6.00 9.17 25.21
C SER A 13 -6.95 9.74 24.18
N ARG A 14 -6.94 11.07 24.01
CA ARG A 14 -7.59 11.74 22.88
C ARG A 14 -6.70 11.54 21.66
N ASN A 15 -7.02 10.58 20.85
CA ASN A 15 -6.29 10.34 19.59
C ASN A 15 -6.82 11.30 18.51
N THR A 16 -6.34 12.54 18.54
CA THR A 16 -6.74 13.59 17.56
C THR A 16 -6.43 13.20 16.13
N ALA A 17 -5.36 12.46 15.89
CA ALA A 17 -5.01 12.00 14.54
C ALA A 17 -6.07 11.06 13.95
N ASN A 18 -6.67 10.19 14.75
CA ASN A 18 -7.77 9.33 14.30
C ASN A 18 -9.06 10.12 14.04
N GLU A 19 -9.34 11.15 14.85
CA GLU A 19 -10.50 12.02 14.60
C GLU A 19 -10.34 12.80 13.29
N ASP A 20 -9.17 13.35 13.01
CA ASP A 20 -8.87 14.07 11.77
C ASP A 20 -8.97 13.16 10.54
N ALA A 21 -8.44 11.94 10.62
CA ALA A 21 -8.58 10.94 9.57
C ALA A 21 -10.05 10.58 9.29
N LEU A 22 -10.88 10.42 10.32
CA LEU A 22 -12.31 10.14 10.16
C LEU A 22 -13.06 11.33 9.55
N ARG A 23 -12.74 12.56 9.93
CA ARG A 23 -13.31 13.76 9.33
C ARG A 23 -12.94 13.86 7.86
N GLU A 24 -11.71 13.52 7.49
CA GLU A 24 -11.27 13.51 6.11
C GLU A 24 -11.98 12.42 5.30
N LEU A 25 -12.12 11.20 5.84
CA LEU A 25 -12.91 10.13 5.21
C LEU A 25 -14.38 10.53 5.00
N ALA A 26 -14.96 11.29 5.94
CA ALA A 26 -16.31 11.85 5.77
C ALA A 26 -16.33 12.93 4.68
N ARG A 27 -15.34 13.82 4.66
CA ARG A 27 -15.23 14.89 3.66
C ARG A 27 -15.16 14.36 2.22
N ILE A 28 -14.39 13.28 2.00
CA ILE A 28 -14.26 12.63 0.68
C ILE A 28 -15.40 11.64 0.39
N GLY A 29 -16.36 11.49 1.31
CA GLY A 29 -17.57 10.68 1.11
C GLY A 29 -17.38 9.17 1.26
N PHE A 30 -16.29 8.71 1.86
CA PHE A 30 -16.07 7.29 2.14
C PHE A 30 -16.87 6.79 3.34
N ILE A 31 -17.12 7.67 4.30
CA ILE A 31 -18.01 7.42 5.43
C ILE A 31 -19.07 8.52 5.53
N GLN A 32 -20.18 8.19 6.15
CA GLN A 32 -21.36 9.04 6.32
C GLN A 32 -21.81 8.99 7.78
N ASP A 33 -22.61 9.97 8.20
CA ASP A 33 -23.18 10.07 9.54
C ASP A 33 -22.11 9.93 10.64
N LEU A 34 -20.99 10.63 10.45
CA LEU A 34 -19.91 10.63 11.43
C LEU A 34 -20.33 11.39 12.69
N GLU A 35 -20.41 10.68 13.81
CA GLU A 35 -20.63 11.24 15.13
C GLU A 35 -19.42 10.93 16.03
N ILE A 36 -18.82 11.96 16.59
CA ILE A 36 -17.70 11.84 17.51
C ILE A 36 -18.16 12.39 18.86
N VAL A 37 -18.32 11.52 19.84
CA VAL A 37 -18.58 11.91 21.22
C VAL A 37 -17.26 11.85 21.99
N PRO A 38 -16.67 12.99 22.36
CA PRO A 38 -15.35 13.04 22.99
C PRO A 38 -15.27 12.16 24.23
N GLY A 39 -14.31 11.24 24.24
CA GLY A 39 -14.05 10.31 25.36
C GLY A 39 -15.05 9.16 25.51
N GLN A 40 -16.01 8.99 24.60
CA GLN A 40 -17.01 7.93 24.70
C GLN A 40 -17.02 6.99 23.50
N GLN A 41 -17.46 7.46 22.35
CA GLN A 41 -17.55 6.61 21.17
C GLN A 41 -17.48 7.42 19.86
N VAL A 42 -17.14 6.70 18.79
CA VAL A 42 -17.28 7.20 17.42
C VAL A 42 -18.23 6.28 16.68
N SER A 43 -19.19 6.85 15.96
CA SER A 43 -20.08 6.10 15.09
C SER A 43 -20.06 6.70 13.68
N PHE A 44 -20.17 5.85 12.68
CA PHE A 44 -20.28 6.23 11.29
C PHE A 44 -20.80 5.07 10.45
N ARG A 45 -21.20 5.35 9.20
CA ARG A 45 -21.55 4.34 8.20
C ARG A 45 -20.58 4.42 7.04
N PHE A 46 -20.15 3.26 6.52
CA PHE A 46 -19.43 3.24 5.24
C PHE A 46 -20.41 3.55 4.10
N ARG A 47 -19.94 4.29 3.09
CA ARG A 47 -20.73 4.60 1.90
C ARG A 47 -21.29 3.34 1.23
N ASP A 48 -20.48 2.31 1.08
CA ASP A 48 -20.81 1.03 0.47
C ASP A 48 -19.92 -0.11 0.99
N LEU A 49 -20.21 -1.35 0.56
CA LEU A 49 -19.47 -2.53 0.98
C LEU A 49 -18.02 -2.56 0.47
N ASN A 50 -17.76 -2.01 -0.71
CA ASN A 50 -16.41 -1.96 -1.27
C ASN A 50 -15.54 -1.00 -0.47
N THR A 51 -16.05 0.20 -0.18
CA THR A 51 -15.37 1.17 0.70
C THR A 51 -15.05 0.56 2.06
N ARG A 52 -16.01 -0.20 2.64
CA ARG A 52 -15.78 -0.93 3.89
C ARG A 52 -14.68 -1.97 3.77
N ALA A 53 -14.65 -2.75 2.69
CA ALA A 53 -13.63 -3.76 2.46
C ALA A 53 -12.24 -3.12 2.37
N TRP A 54 -12.11 -2.07 1.57
CA TRP A 54 -10.82 -1.35 1.40
C TRP A 54 -10.30 -0.72 2.69
N LEU A 55 -11.17 -0.09 3.48
CA LEU A 55 -10.76 0.55 4.74
C LEU A 55 -10.52 -0.44 5.89
N ARG A 56 -10.89 -1.70 5.73
CA ARG A 56 -10.56 -2.76 6.70
C ARG A 56 -9.24 -3.43 6.44
N ASP A 57 -8.78 -3.38 5.21
CA ASP A 57 -7.50 -3.93 4.79
C ASP A 57 -6.50 -2.79 4.57
N VAL A 58 -5.58 -2.65 5.53
CA VAL A 58 -4.53 -1.62 5.46
C VAL A 58 -3.61 -1.84 4.26
N GLY A 59 -3.42 -3.10 3.84
CA GLY A 59 -2.65 -3.46 2.65
C GLY A 59 -3.25 -2.81 1.40
N SER A 60 -4.53 -3.05 1.14
CA SER A 60 -5.24 -2.47 -0.02
C SER A 60 -5.24 -0.93 -0.02
N ALA A 61 -5.32 -0.30 1.17
CA ALA A 61 -5.23 1.16 1.28
C ALA A 61 -3.84 1.67 0.88
N LEU A 62 -2.79 0.97 1.29
CA LEU A 62 -1.40 1.31 0.95
C LEU A 62 -1.12 1.11 -0.55
N GLU A 63 -1.63 0.03 -1.14
CA GLU A 63 -1.52 -0.24 -2.58
C GLU A 63 -2.20 0.85 -3.41
N LEU A 64 -3.42 1.24 -3.02
CA LEU A 64 -4.14 2.34 -3.68
C LEU A 64 -3.40 3.67 -3.55
N TYR A 65 -2.80 3.93 -2.38
CA TYR A 65 -1.98 5.12 -2.17
C TYR A 65 -0.75 5.12 -3.08
N ALA A 66 -0.02 4.01 -3.15
CA ALA A 66 1.14 3.86 -4.04
C ALA A 66 0.76 4.00 -5.52
N TYR A 67 -0.34 3.38 -5.94
CA TYR A 67 -0.89 3.54 -7.28
C TYR A 67 -1.20 5.01 -7.60
N LYS A 68 -1.92 5.68 -6.70
CA LYS A 68 -2.28 7.09 -6.87
C LYS A 68 -1.04 7.98 -6.92
N ALA A 69 -0.04 7.75 -6.10
CA ALA A 69 1.21 8.50 -6.13
C ALA A 69 1.93 8.37 -7.48
N CYS A 70 1.94 7.17 -8.07
CA CYS A 70 2.47 6.96 -9.41
C CYS A 70 1.67 7.73 -10.46
N VAL A 71 0.33 7.75 -10.39
CA VAL A 71 -0.53 8.51 -11.30
C VAL A 71 -0.27 10.01 -11.17
N ASP A 72 -0.29 10.53 -9.95
CA ASP A 72 -0.13 11.97 -9.67
C ASP A 72 1.26 12.49 -10.07
N SER A 73 2.27 11.63 -10.06
CA SER A 73 3.63 12.01 -10.49
C SER A 73 3.72 12.43 -11.95
N ALA A 74 2.81 11.96 -12.78
CA ALA A 74 2.76 12.18 -14.23
C ALA A 74 4.06 11.78 -15.01
N ILE A 75 4.94 10.96 -14.38
CA ILE A 75 6.20 10.50 -15.01
C ILE A 75 6.08 9.12 -15.67
N PHE A 76 5.05 8.37 -15.33
CA PHE A 76 4.79 7.04 -15.88
C PHE A 76 3.74 7.11 -17.00
N HIS A 77 3.90 6.29 -18.03
CA HIS A 77 2.98 6.21 -19.16
C HIS A 77 1.87 5.17 -18.92
N ASP A 78 2.23 4.07 -18.24
CA ASP A 78 1.32 3.00 -17.87
C ASP A 78 1.47 2.66 -16.39
N ILE A 79 0.34 2.46 -15.72
CA ILE A 79 0.30 2.10 -14.30
C ILE A 79 -0.83 1.10 -14.11
N ILE A 80 -0.53 -0.03 -13.52
CA ILE A 80 -1.51 -1.06 -13.16
C ILE A 80 -1.34 -1.47 -11.69
N SER A 81 -2.43 -1.82 -11.04
CA SER A 81 -2.44 -2.42 -9.71
C SER A 81 -2.79 -3.90 -9.80
N SER A 82 -2.35 -4.68 -8.82
CA SER A 82 -2.64 -6.13 -8.70
C SER A 82 -2.28 -6.91 -9.97
N ALA A 83 -1.10 -6.65 -10.51
CA ALA A 83 -0.63 -7.33 -11.71
C ALA A 83 -0.20 -8.77 -11.39
N VAL A 84 -0.87 -9.76 -11.97
CA VAL A 84 -0.53 -11.17 -11.78
C VAL A 84 0.43 -11.62 -12.87
N VAL A 85 1.64 -12.03 -12.47
CA VAL A 85 2.65 -12.63 -13.35
C VAL A 85 2.70 -14.15 -13.14
N ARG A 86 2.79 -14.90 -14.23
CA ARG A 86 2.89 -16.36 -14.22
C ARG A 86 4.29 -16.79 -14.60
N TRP A 87 4.85 -17.74 -13.82
CA TRP A 87 6.22 -18.22 -14.03
C TRP A 87 6.36 -19.15 -15.21
N ASP A 88 5.39 -20.04 -15.42
CA ASP A 88 5.40 -21.04 -16.47
C ASP A 88 3.99 -21.23 -17.05
N GLU A 89 3.89 -21.29 -18.37
CA GLU A 89 2.72 -21.76 -19.10
C GLU A 89 2.82 -23.26 -19.41
N VAL A 90 3.16 -24.09 -18.44
CA VAL A 90 3.15 -25.54 -18.65
C VAL A 90 1.72 -26.03 -18.50
N LEU A 91 1.11 -26.38 -19.62
CA LEU A 91 -0.21 -26.99 -19.69
C LEU A 91 -0.27 -28.24 -18.79
N GLY A 92 -1.08 -28.17 -17.72
CA GLY A 92 -1.41 -29.35 -16.90
C GLY A 92 -0.77 -29.45 -15.52
N HIS A 93 0.17 -28.58 -15.16
CA HIS A 93 0.70 -28.47 -13.79
C HIS A 93 0.39 -27.08 -13.24
N GLY A 94 -0.07 -26.99 -12.01
CA GLY A 94 -0.48 -25.75 -11.37
C GLY A 94 0.55 -24.63 -11.60
N SER A 95 0.15 -23.53 -12.25
CA SER A 95 1.04 -22.40 -12.50
C SER A 95 1.33 -21.66 -11.20
N VAL A 96 2.59 -21.50 -10.86
CA VAL A 96 3.01 -20.59 -9.81
C VAL A 96 2.83 -19.16 -10.32
N SER A 97 2.06 -18.36 -9.61
CA SER A 97 1.85 -16.95 -9.94
C SER A 97 2.23 -16.08 -8.76
N ASN A 98 2.76 -14.90 -9.05
CA ASN A 98 2.97 -13.86 -8.06
C ASN A 98 2.14 -12.64 -8.43
N GLU A 99 1.65 -11.94 -7.43
CA GLU A 99 1.01 -10.65 -7.58
C GLU A 99 2.04 -9.55 -7.34
N ILE A 100 2.00 -8.53 -8.19
CA ILE A 100 2.77 -7.29 -8.04
C ILE A 100 1.76 -6.23 -7.65
N ASP A 101 1.93 -5.63 -6.48
CA ASP A 101 0.94 -4.73 -5.89
C ASP A 101 0.70 -3.50 -6.78
N VAL A 102 1.79 -2.88 -7.29
CA VAL A 102 1.71 -1.84 -8.33
C VAL A 102 2.86 -2.01 -9.32
N MET A 103 2.55 -1.95 -10.60
CA MET A 103 3.55 -1.88 -11.66
C MET A 103 3.36 -0.60 -12.47
N ALA A 104 4.42 0.19 -12.62
CA ALA A 104 4.42 1.41 -13.40
C ALA A 104 5.51 1.35 -14.46
N ALA A 105 5.32 1.99 -15.62
CA ALA A 105 6.31 2.00 -16.69
C ALA A 105 6.60 3.41 -17.18
N ARG A 106 7.88 3.71 -17.34
CA ARG A 106 8.36 4.91 -18.04
C ARG A 106 9.07 4.48 -19.33
N GLY A 107 8.36 4.59 -20.45
CA GLY A 107 8.81 3.97 -21.69
C GLY A 107 8.89 2.46 -21.54
N VAL A 108 10.08 1.90 -21.74
CA VAL A 108 10.36 0.44 -21.62
C VAL A 108 10.94 0.04 -20.27
N ILE A 109 11.03 0.97 -19.32
CA ILE A 109 11.61 0.72 -17.99
C ILE A 109 10.47 0.53 -17.00
N PRO A 110 10.24 -0.70 -16.51
CA PRO A 110 9.24 -0.95 -15.49
C PRO A 110 9.78 -0.65 -14.08
N LEU A 111 8.87 -0.20 -13.23
CA LEU A 111 9.02 -0.10 -11.78
C LEU A 111 8.06 -1.11 -11.14
N PHE A 112 8.58 -1.98 -10.29
CA PHE A 112 7.83 -2.93 -9.49
C PHE A 112 7.73 -2.41 -8.07
N LEU A 113 6.51 -2.21 -7.58
CA LEU A 113 6.26 -1.77 -6.21
C LEU A 113 5.59 -2.90 -5.43
N SER A 114 6.14 -3.18 -4.24
CA SER A 114 5.49 -4.05 -3.26
C SER A 114 5.09 -3.23 -2.03
N CYS A 115 3.87 -3.43 -1.55
CA CYS A 115 3.27 -2.72 -0.43
C CYS A 115 3.15 -3.64 0.77
N LYS A 116 3.68 -3.23 1.92
CA LYS A 116 3.65 -4.03 3.15
C LYS A 116 3.16 -3.18 4.32
N ALA A 117 2.00 -3.52 4.87
CA ALA A 117 1.45 -2.86 6.06
C ALA A 117 2.05 -3.46 7.35
N CYS A 118 3.34 -3.81 7.33
CA CYS A 118 4.08 -4.41 8.42
C CYS A 118 5.58 -4.27 8.19
N ASP A 119 6.39 -4.74 9.14
CA ASP A 119 7.84 -4.81 9.02
C ASP A 119 8.29 -5.52 7.73
N ILE A 120 9.30 -4.95 7.07
CA ILE A 120 9.89 -5.52 5.86
C ILE A 120 10.73 -6.74 6.25
N LYS A 121 10.32 -7.91 5.77
CA LYS A 121 11.08 -9.16 5.93
C LYS A 121 12.02 -9.37 4.74
N THR A 122 13.14 -10.06 5.00
CA THR A 122 14.15 -10.38 3.98
C THR A 122 13.55 -11.17 2.81
N GLU A 123 12.59 -12.04 3.09
CA GLU A 123 11.90 -12.86 2.08
C GLU A 123 11.17 -11.97 1.06
N ALA A 124 10.46 -10.94 1.52
CA ALA A 124 9.75 -9.99 0.65
C ALA A 124 10.71 -9.23 -0.26
N LEU A 125 11.88 -8.82 0.26
CA LEU A 125 12.92 -8.16 -0.55
C LEU A 125 13.50 -9.10 -1.60
N ASN A 126 13.79 -10.34 -1.23
CA ASN A 126 14.32 -11.34 -2.17
C ASN A 126 13.30 -11.67 -3.26
N GLU A 127 12.03 -11.85 -2.90
CA GLU A 127 10.94 -12.11 -3.85
C GLU A 127 10.80 -10.96 -4.85
N LEU A 128 10.77 -9.72 -4.37
CA LEU A 128 10.67 -8.55 -5.23
C LEU A 128 11.89 -8.41 -6.16
N ALA A 129 13.09 -8.72 -5.68
CA ALA A 129 14.29 -8.72 -6.51
C ALA A 129 14.19 -9.76 -7.64
N ILE A 130 13.74 -10.98 -7.31
CA ILE A 130 13.59 -12.06 -8.28
C ILE A 130 12.53 -11.68 -9.34
N LEU A 131 11.39 -11.12 -8.93
CA LEU A 131 10.35 -10.65 -9.85
C LEU A 131 10.88 -9.57 -10.80
N ARG A 132 11.55 -8.56 -10.27
CA ARG A 132 12.18 -7.51 -11.07
C ARG A 132 13.16 -8.07 -12.08
N ASP A 133 14.08 -8.94 -11.66
CA ASP A 133 15.16 -9.46 -12.50
C ASP A 133 14.60 -10.40 -13.58
N ARG A 134 13.54 -11.15 -13.28
CA ARG A 134 12.93 -12.10 -14.22
C ARG A 134 12.06 -11.41 -15.25
N PHE A 135 11.21 -10.47 -14.83
CA PHE A 135 10.17 -9.89 -15.68
C PHE A 135 10.48 -8.46 -16.15
N GLY A 136 11.40 -7.77 -15.49
CA GLY A 136 11.65 -6.36 -15.78
C GLY A 136 12.76 -6.08 -16.78
N GLY A 137 13.64 -7.03 -17.04
CA GLY A 137 14.78 -6.84 -17.92
C GLY A 137 15.84 -5.86 -17.38
N LYS A 138 16.79 -5.49 -18.26
CA LYS A 138 17.86 -4.56 -17.91
C LYS A 138 17.30 -3.15 -17.66
N GLY A 139 17.56 -2.61 -16.50
CA GLY A 139 17.12 -1.24 -16.12
C GLY A 139 15.86 -1.18 -15.30
N ALA A 140 15.14 -2.30 -15.14
CA ALA A 140 13.98 -2.37 -14.25
C ALA A 140 14.30 -1.90 -12.84
N LYS A 141 13.35 -1.21 -12.23
CA LYS A 141 13.44 -0.69 -10.86
C LYS A 141 12.50 -1.45 -9.95
N ALA A 142 12.81 -1.47 -8.67
CA ALA A 142 11.94 -2.00 -7.65
C ALA A 142 11.96 -1.11 -6.41
N ALA A 143 10.80 -0.98 -5.77
CA ALA A 143 10.68 -0.31 -4.48
C ALA A 143 9.69 -1.06 -3.59
N ILE A 144 9.93 -1.00 -2.28
CA ILE A 144 9.01 -1.50 -1.27
C ILE A 144 8.47 -0.31 -0.47
N VAL A 145 7.16 -0.28 -0.31
CA VAL A 145 6.44 0.75 0.45
C VAL A 145 5.92 0.12 1.72
N THR A 146 6.16 0.72 2.87
CA THR A 146 5.67 0.20 4.16
C THR A 146 5.11 1.29 5.06
N THR A 147 4.12 0.92 5.88
CA THR A 147 3.56 1.80 6.93
C THR A 147 4.38 1.78 8.22
N GLU A 148 5.45 0.99 8.27
CA GLU A 148 6.33 0.91 9.44
C GLU A 148 7.64 1.66 9.17
N VAL A 149 8.36 1.99 10.24
CA VAL A 149 9.72 2.54 10.13
C VAL A 149 10.67 1.40 9.81
N CYS A 150 11.37 1.51 8.68
CA CYS A 150 12.26 0.45 8.21
C CYS A 150 13.53 0.37 9.07
N ASN A 151 13.79 -0.79 9.64
CA ASN A 151 15.01 -1.01 10.42
C ASN A 151 16.28 -1.04 9.55
N ALA A 152 17.44 -0.77 10.17
CA ALA A 152 18.72 -0.65 9.47
C ALA A 152 19.12 -1.92 8.70
N ALA A 153 18.81 -3.11 9.22
CA ALA A 153 19.16 -4.38 8.56
C ALA A 153 18.36 -4.56 7.26
N ALA A 154 17.05 -4.28 7.29
CA ALA A 154 16.19 -4.33 6.11
C ALA A 154 16.59 -3.28 5.07
N ARG A 155 16.90 -2.03 5.48
CA ARG A 155 17.43 -1.00 4.57
C ARG A 155 18.74 -1.42 3.93
N HIS A 156 19.66 -1.98 4.71
CA HIS A 156 20.93 -2.46 4.18
C HIS A 156 20.73 -3.59 3.15
N ARG A 157 19.85 -4.54 3.45
CA ARG A 157 19.52 -5.62 2.53
C ARG A 157 18.83 -5.11 1.26
N ALA A 158 17.90 -4.20 1.36
CA ALA A 158 17.26 -3.57 0.22
C ALA A 158 18.27 -2.86 -0.69
N ALA A 159 19.22 -2.11 -0.09
CA ALA A 159 20.28 -1.44 -0.84
C ALA A 159 21.19 -2.44 -1.58
N GLN A 160 21.56 -3.58 -0.96
CA GLN A 160 22.32 -4.66 -1.63
C GLN A 160 21.56 -5.22 -2.84
N LEU A 161 20.25 -5.29 -2.78
CA LEU A 161 19.39 -5.79 -3.85
C LEU A 161 18.99 -4.70 -4.86
N GLY A 162 19.42 -3.45 -4.67
CA GLY A 162 19.01 -2.33 -5.52
C GLY A 162 17.51 -2.04 -5.45
N ILE A 163 16.91 -2.25 -4.29
CA ILE A 163 15.48 -1.96 -4.01
C ILE A 163 15.41 -0.67 -3.20
N ALA A 164 14.64 0.30 -3.66
CA ALA A 164 14.32 1.49 -2.88
C ALA A 164 13.35 1.12 -1.75
N VAL A 165 13.51 1.77 -0.60
CA VAL A 165 12.57 1.63 0.53
C VAL A 165 11.89 2.96 0.74
N ILE A 166 10.57 2.94 0.81
CA ILE A 166 9.72 4.08 1.15
C ILE A 166 8.99 3.69 2.42
N ASP A 167 9.47 4.15 3.56
CA ASP A 167 8.91 3.81 4.86
C ASP A 167 7.97 4.91 5.41
N LEU A 168 7.46 4.71 6.61
CA LEU A 168 6.53 5.63 7.25
C LEU A 168 7.05 7.08 7.31
N GLU A 169 8.34 7.28 7.53
CA GLU A 169 8.91 8.63 7.61
C GLU A 169 8.92 9.31 6.24
N GLU A 170 9.25 8.58 5.19
CA GLU A 170 9.22 9.07 3.82
C GLU A 170 7.78 9.28 3.32
N LEU A 171 6.84 8.40 3.71
CA LEU A 171 5.41 8.57 3.43
C LEU A 171 4.85 9.87 4.03
N LYS A 172 5.23 10.21 5.27
CA LYS A 172 4.81 11.45 5.93
C LYS A 172 5.33 12.71 5.23
N THR A 173 6.48 12.63 4.60
CA THR A 173 7.07 13.77 3.87
C THR A 173 6.57 13.91 2.44
N GLY A 174 5.76 12.97 1.94
CA GLY A 174 5.25 12.97 0.57
C GLY A 174 6.29 12.65 -0.50
N GLN A 175 7.47 12.15 -0.12
CA GLN A 175 8.59 11.86 -1.02
C GLN A 175 8.49 10.48 -1.67
N ILE A 176 7.36 10.14 -2.30
CA ILE A 176 7.23 8.83 -2.96
C ILE A 176 7.85 8.80 -4.35
N VAL A 177 8.02 9.93 -4.99
CA VAL A 177 8.48 9.99 -6.39
C VAL A 177 9.42 11.17 -6.60
N HIS A 178 10.70 10.98 -6.29
CA HIS A 178 11.78 11.86 -6.75
C HIS A 178 12.98 11.06 -7.25
#